data_835f93feb75f858e01208c34d10fc586
#
_entry.id   835f93feb75f858e01208c34d10fc586
#
_cell.length_a   1.000
_cell.length_b   1.000
_cell.length_c   1.000
_cell.angle_alpha   90.00
_cell.angle_beta   90.00
_cell.angle_gamma   90.00
#
_symmetry.space_group_name_H-M   'P 1'
#
loop_
_entity.id
_entity.type
_entity.pdbx_description
1 polymer ?
#
loop_
_entity_poly.entity_id
_entity_poly.type
_entity_poly.pdbx_seq_one_letter_code
_entity_poly.pdbx_strand_id
1 'polypeptide(L)'
;MMRVIIFTDLDGSLLNHDDYSFAEALPALTMIKAAGIPLIITTSKTRREVEVIREEMGIVDPFIVENGGGVFFPEGYRNFDFPKGQRKAGHIVIELGMTYEQIRNFFNAIRPRSNARGFGDMSIEEIADLAGLSIDKAELAKSREFTEPFLLDSHQDSGALDNLAKSHGMKITRGGRFYHLMGLRQDKGAAVRLVQDIFRRQMGENMISIGIGDRDNDQPMLREVDIPVLIPHPEGGYSDIHLTGLVKAEAPGARGWNDVVERILNGLKTNNV
;
A
#
# COMPACT_ATOMS: atom_id res chain seq x y z
N MET A 1 -22.10 2.70 19.10
CA MET A 1 -21.09 3.71 18.70
C MET A 1 -20.54 3.27 17.35
N MET A 2 -20.56 4.15 16.37
CA MET A 2 -20.00 3.90 15.02
C MET A 2 -18.49 3.72 15.12
N ARG A 3 -17.94 2.68 14.52
CA ARG A 3 -16.49 2.40 14.51
C ARG A 3 -15.87 2.96 13.25
N VAL A 4 -14.62 3.35 13.31
CA VAL A 4 -13.86 3.86 12.16
C VAL A 4 -12.65 2.95 11.94
N ILE A 5 -12.30 2.72 10.67
CA ILE A 5 -11.05 2.11 10.24
C ILE A 5 -10.43 2.97 9.13
N ILE A 6 -9.12 3.16 9.16
CA ILE A 6 -8.41 3.98 8.17
C ILE A 6 -7.42 3.10 7.41
N PHE A 7 -7.49 3.16 6.08
CA PHE A 7 -6.50 2.60 5.17
C PHE A 7 -5.69 3.74 4.56
N THR A 8 -4.39 3.67 4.58
CA THR A 8 -3.54 4.74 4.05
C THR A 8 -2.40 4.19 3.21
N ASP A 9 -2.15 4.82 2.07
CA ASP A 9 -0.86 4.70 1.42
C ASP A 9 0.23 5.43 2.24
N LEU A 10 1.49 5.18 1.91
CA LEU A 10 2.64 5.78 2.55
C LEU A 10 3.23 6.93 1.73
N ASP A 11 3.88 6.62 0.61
CA ASP A 11 4.69 7.56 -0.15
C ASP A 11 3.82 8.62 -0.85
N GLY A 12 4.01 9.89 -0.50
CA GLY A 12 3.19 10.99 -1.02
C GLY A 12 1.84 11.13 -0.32
N SER A 13 1.49 10.23 0.61
CA SER A 13 0.29 10.26 1.44
C SER A 13 0.65 10.51 2.91
N LEU A 14 0.82 9.47 3.73
CA LEU A 14 1.22 9.61 5.13
C LEU A 14 2.68 10.07 5.28
N LEU A 15 3.53 9.78 4.31
CA LEU A 15 4.91 10.26 4.22
C LEU A 15 5.02 11.33 3.14
N ASN A 16 5.86 12.32 3.37
CA ASN A 16 6.27 13.26 2.32
C ASN A 16 6.99 12.52 1.20
N HIS A 17 6.90 13.04 -0.01
CA HIS A 17 7.48 12.40 -1.19
C HIS A 17 9.01 12.53 -1.26
N ASP A 18 9.57 13.61 -0.75
CA ASP A 18 10.98 14.00 -0.91
C ASP A 18 11.86 13.53 0.25
N ASP A 19 11.40 13.67 1.50
CA ASP A 19 12.18 13.34 2.69
C ASP A 19 11.67 12.12 3.47
N TYR A 20 10.50 11.57 3.07
CA TYR A 20 9.80 10.48 3.76
C TYR A 20 9.43 10.79 5.22
N SER A 21 9.38 12.08 5.58
CA SER A 21 8.97 12.53 6.90
C SER A 21 7.46 12.37 7.10
N PHE A 22 7.05 11.98 8.31
CA PHE A 22 5.66 11.98 8.78
C PHE A 22 5.42 12.97 9.91
N ALA A 23 6.37 13.86 10.19
CA ALA A 23 6.33 14.76 11.34
C ALA A 23 5.06 15.63 11.36
N GLU A 24 4.59 16.07 10.21
CA GLU A 24 3.38 16.88 10.09
C GLU A 24 2.08 16.07 10.31
N ALA A 25 2.13 14.74 10.24
CA ALA A 25 0.98 13.86 10.50
C ALA A 25 0.82 13.47 11.99
N LEU A 26 1.78 13.82 12.86
CA LEU A 26 1.80 13.42 14.27
C LEU A 26 0.54 13.81 15.05
N PRO A 27 -0.10 15.01 14.84
CA PRO A 27 -1.34 15.36 15.55
C PRO A 27 -2.47 14.38 15.26
N ALA A 28 -2.75 14.09 13.98
CA ALA A 28 -3.80 13.15 13.59
C ALA A 28 -3.45 11.69 13.99
N LEU A 29 -2.18 11.27 13.89
CA LEU A 29 -1.73 9.95 14.39
C LEU A 29 -1.98 9.81 15.89
N THR A 30 -1.73 10.86 16.68
CA THR A 30 -2.01 10.90 18.12
C THR A 30 -3.51 10.78 18.38
N MET A 31 -4.35 11.50 17.61
CA MET A 31 -5.81 11.42 17.71
C MET A 31 -6.33 10.01 17.39
N ILE A 32 -5.83 9.39 16.32
CA ILE A 32 -6.17 8.02 15.90
C ILE A 32 -5.84 7.02 17.03
N LYS A 33 -4.61 7.11 17.55
CA LYS A 33 -4.14 6.24 18.64
C LYS A 33 -4.97 6.41 19.92
N ALA A 34 -5.25 7.65 20.31
CA ALA A 34 -6.06 7.94 21.50
C ALA A 34 -7.50 7.42 21.36
N ALA A 35 -8.06 7.43 20.14
CA ALA A 35 -9.39 6.91 19.85
C ALA A 35 -9.43 5.39 19.61
N GLY A 36 -8.29 4.70 19.60
CA GLY A 36 -8.20 3.26 19.30
C GLY A 36 -8.66 2.89 17.90
N ILE A 37 -8.58 3.83 16.96
CA ILE A 37 -8.95 3.64 15.54
C ILE A 37 -7.86 2.82 14.87
N PRO A 38 -8.18 1.68 14.20
CA PRO A 38 -7.21 0.93 13.42
C PRO A 38 -6.71 1.74 12.23
N LEU A 39 -5.38 1.83 12.08
CA LEU A 39 -4.70 2.48 10.95
C LEU A 39 -3.93 1.43 10.14
N ILE A 40 -4.48 1.08 9.00
CA ILE A 40 -3.97 0.00 8.13
C ILE A 40 -3.11 0.60 7.02
N ILE A 41 -1.81 0.45 7.12
CA ILE A 41 -0.89 0.81 6.05
C ILE A 41 -1.18 -0.08 4.83
N THR A 42 -1.32 0.52 3.65
CA THR A 42 -1.67 -0.14 2.39
C THR A 42 -0.77 0.37 1.27
N THR A 43 0.37 -0.29 1.03
CA THR A 43 1.47 0.28 0.26
C THR A 43 2.03 -0.65 -0.83
N SER A 44 2.83 -0.08 -1.74
CA SER A 44 3.67 -0.82 -2.69
C SER A 44 4.99 -1.32 -2.09
N LYS A 45 5.34 -0.86 -0.87
CA LYS A 45 6.54 -1.27 -0.15
C LYS A 45 6.49 -2.73 0.28
N THR A 46 7.66 -3.30 0.57
CA THR A 46 7.83 -4.63 1.12
C THR A 46 7.39 -4.71 2.58
N ARG A 47 7.18 -5.93 3.07
CA ARG A 47 6.94 -6.18 4.49
C ARG A 47 8.06 -5.61 5.37
N ARG A 48 9.32 -5.85 5.00
CA ARG A 48 10.48 -5.38 5.78
C ARG A 48 10.56 -3.86 5.89
N GLU A 49 10.24 -3.14 4.79
CA GLU A 49 10.14 -1.67 4.84
C GLU A 49 9.02 -1.21 5.79
N VAL A 50 7.85 -1.84 5.68
CA VAL A 50 6.68 -1.48 6.52
C VAL A 50 6.92 -1.78 7.99
N GLU A 51 7.58 -2.88 8.33
CA GLU A 51 7.92 -3.22 9.73
C GLU A 51 8.76 -2.12 10.38
N VAL A 52 9.78 -1.59 9.70
CA VAL A 52 10.59 -0.46 10.19
C VAL A 52 9.76 0.81 10.35
N ILE A 53 8.99 1.18 9.32
CA ILE A 53 8.16 2.39 9.34
C ILE A 53 7.11 2.33 10.46
N ARG A 54 6.45 1.19 10.66
CA ARG A 54 5.46 0.98 11.72
C ARG A 54 6.07 1.12 13.11
N GLU A 55 7.27 0.61 13.31
CA GLU A 55 8.00 0.73 14.57
C GLU A 55 8.30 2.20 14.89
N GLU A 56 8.82 2.95 13.90
CA GLU A 56 9.08 4.40 14.04
C GLU A 56 7.82 5.21 14.38
N MET A 57 6.67 4.86 13.78
CA MET A 57 5.39 5.53 14.02
C MET A 57 4.65 5.02 15.26
N GLY A 58 5.07 3.90 15.85
CA GLY A 58 4.35 3.22 16.92
C GLY A 58 2.99 2.66 16.50
N ILE A 59 2.84 2.24 15.23
CA ILE A 59 1.63 1.62 14.67
C ILE A 59 1.69 0.11 14.91
N VAL A 60 0.67 -0.43 15.56
CA VAL A 60 0.58 -1.87 15.91
C VAL A 60 -0.50 -2.61 15.11
N ASP A 61 -1.25 -1.89 14.28
CA ASP A 61 -2.35 -2.44 13.49
C ASP A 61 -1.86 -3.31 12.32
N PRO A 62 -2.72 -4.12 11.69
CA PRO A 62 -2.39 -4.88 10.48
C PRO A 62 -1.91 -3.98 9.33
N PHE A 63 -1.29 -4.58 8.33
CA PHE A 63 -0.81 -3.84 7.17
C PHE A 63 -0.88 -4.68 5.89
N ILE A 64 -0.93 -3.99 4.76
CA ILE A 64 -1.03 -4.54 3.41
C ILE A 64 0.21 -4.10 2.63
N VAL A 65 0.92 -5.05 2.02
CA VAL A 65 2.17 -4.81 1.32
C VAL A 65 2.09 -5.14 -0.17
N GLU A 66 3.04 -4.59 -0.91
CA GLU A 66 3.28 -4.90 -2.31
C GLU A 66 2.00 -4.83 -3.15
N ASN A 67 1.26 -3.70 -3.03
CA ASN A 67 0.00 -3.45 -3.76
C ASN A 67 -1.07 -4.55 -3.54
N GLY A 68 -1.21 -5.04 -2.31
CA GLY A 68 -2.20 -6.04 -1.96
C GLY A 68 -1.73 -7.48 -2.14
N GLY A 69 -0.42 -7.72 -2.26
CA GLY A 69 0.14 -9.07 -2.37
C GLY A 69 -0.02 -9.89 -1.09
N GLY A 70 0.15 -9.25 0.05
CA GLY A 70 -0.03 -9.89 1.36
C GLY A 70 -0.66 -8.97 2.39
N VAL A 71 -1.49 -9.55 3.25
CA VAL A 71 -2.08 -8.91 4.43
C VAL A 71 -1.48 -9.54 5.68
N PHE A 72 -0.92 -8.72 6.54
CA PHE A 72 -0.20 -9.12 7.73
C PHE A 72 -0.91 -8.65 8.98
N PHE A 73 -1.39 -9.56 9.80
CA PHE A 73 -1.95 -9.28 11.12
C PHE A 73 -0.92 -9.66 12.18
N PRO A 74 -0.54 -8.78 13.12
CA PRO A 74 0.30 -9.16 14.25
C PRO A 74 -0.30 -10.36 15.00
N GLU A 75 0.51 -11.32 15.45
CA GLU A 75 0.01 -12.45 16.23
C GLU A 75 -0.70 -11.95 17.49
N GLY A 76 -1.87 -12.51 17.78
CA GLY A 76 -2.71 -12.09 18.90
C GLY A 76 -3.44 -10.75 18.73
N TYR A 77 -3.39 -10.14 17.55
CA TYR A 77 -4.05 -8.87 17.28
C TYR A 77 -5.53 -8.90 17.68
N ARG A 78 -5.88 -8.12 18.70
CA ARG A 78 -7.26 -7.98 19.27
C ARG A 78 -7.97 -9.33 19.54
N ASN A 79 -7.22 -10.43 19.67
CA ASN A 79 -7.75 -11.80 19.78
C ASN A 79 -8.64 -12.23 18.59
N PHE A 80 -8.39 -11.69 17.40
CA PHE A 80 -9.11 -12.08 16.19
C PHE A 80 -8.81 -13.53 15.80
N ASP A 81 -9.83 -14.22 15.26
CA ASP A 81 -9.70 -15.57 14.70
C ASP A 81 -9.43 -15.52 13.20
N PHE A 82 -8.41 -16.26 12.75
CA PHE A 82 -7.95 -16.31 11.37
C PHE A 82 -7.90 -17.75 10.85
N PRO A 83 -9.03 -18.35 10.46
CA PRO A 83 -9.08 -19.75 10.09
C PRO A 83 -8.27 -20.11 8.83
N LYS A 84 -7.88 -19.13 8.02
CA LYS A 84 -7.13 -19.31 6.76
C LYS A 84 -5.73 -18.65 6.75
N GLY A 85 -5.31 -18.01 7.84
CA GLY A 85 -4.02 -17.34 7.90
C GLY A 85 -2.87 -18.33 8.19
N GLN A 86 -1.71 -18.07 7.62
CA GLN A 86 -0.47 -18.79 7.90
C GLN A 86 0.38 -18.00 8.88
N ARG A 87 1.03 -18.65 9.85
CA ARG A 87 1.96 -17.98 10.76
C ARG A 87 3.32 -17.81 10.07
N LYS A 88 3.79 -16.56 10.00
CA LYS A 88 5.07 -16.21 9.38
C LYS A 88 5.63 -14.94 10.04
N ALA A 89 6.86 -15.00 10.53
CA ALA A 89 7.59 -13.83 11.07
C ALA A 89 6.78 -13.00 12.10
N GLY A 90 6.12 -13.65 13.07
CA GLY A 90 5.33 -12.96 14.10
C GLY A 90 3.98 -12.41 13.64
N HIS A 91 3.54 -12.81 12.46
CA HIS A 91 2.25 -12.40 11.88
C HIS A 91 1.40 -13.60 11.46
N ILE A 92 0.09 -13.40 11.44
CA ILE A 92 -0.84 -14.20 10.65
C ILE A 92 -0.92 -13.56 9.26
N VAL A 93 -0.48 -14.29 8.24
CA VAL A 93 -0.37 -13.79 6.86
C VAL A 93 -1.46 -14.39 6.01
N ILE A 94 -2.15 -13.54 5.24
CA ILE A 94 -3.08 -13.94 4.20
C ILE A 94 -2.49 -13.49 2.86
N GLU A 95 -2.00 -14.44 2.09
CA GLU A 95 -1.40 -14.19 0.79
C GLU A 95 -2.51 -14.10 -0.28
N LEU A 96 -2.53 -12.99 -1.03
CA LEU A 96 -3.47 -12.73 -2.11
C LEU A 96 -2.77 -12.69 -3.47
N GLY A 97 -1.48 -12.37 -3.46
CA GLY A 97 -0.61 -12.33 -4.64
C GLY A 97 -0.04 -13.70 -5.00
N MET A 98 0.66 -13.73 -6.12
CA MET A 98 1.56 -14.83 -6.46
C MET A 98 2.84 -14.72 -5.63
N THR A 99 3.46 -15.86 -5.30
CA THR A 99 4.75 -15.86 -4.59
C THR A 99 5.86 -15.25 -5.44
N TYR A 100 6.84 -14.63 -4.80
CA TYR A 100 7.97 -14.03 -5.49
C TYR A 100 8.72 -15.05 -6.38
N GLU A 101 8.80 -16.30 -5.95
CA GLU A 101 9.38 -17.38 -6.75
C GLU A 101 8.64 -17.59 -8.09
N GLN A 102 7.30 -17.64 -8.06
CA GLN A 102 6.48 -17.78 -9.28
C GLN A 102 6.68 -16.58 -10.20
N ILE A 103 6.71 -15.37 -9.65
CA ILE A 103 6.94 -14.12 -10.38
C ILE A 103 8.33 -14.12 -11.01
N ARG A 104 9.37 -14.49 -10.26
CA ARG A 104 10.75 -14.55 -10.76
C ARG A 104 10.94 -15.63 -11.84
N ASN A 105 10.29 -16.77 -11.71
CA ASN A 105 10.34 -17.83 -12.74
C ASN A 105 9.80 -17.30 -14.08
N PHE A 106 8.66 -16.63 -14.08
CA PHE A 106 8.11 -15.99 -15.28
C PHE A 106 9.03 -14.86 -15.78
N PHE A 107 9.48 -13.97 -14.90
CA PHE A 107 10.35 -12.84 -15.26
C PHE A 107 11.65 -13.32 -15.92
N ASN A 108 12.29 -14.36 -15.39
CA ASN A 108 13.49 -14.95 -15.95
C ASN A 108 13.28 -15.54 -17.37
N ALA A 109 12.08 -16.05 -17.64
CA ALA A 109 11.75 -16.57 -18.97
C ALA A 109 11.54 -15.45 -20.01
N ILE A 110 11.02 -14.29 -19.62
CA ILE A 110 10.76 -13.18 -20.53
C ILE A 110 11.94 -12.20 -20.68
N ARG A 111 12.76 -12.07 -19.63
CA ARG A 111 13.88 -11.13 -19.56
C ARG A 111 14.82 -11.13 -20.78
N PRO A 112 15.26 -12.29 -21.32
CA PRO A 112 16.18 -12.29 -22.46
C PRO A 112 15.61 -11.67 -23.72
N ARG A 113 14.27 -11.61 -23.86
CA ARG A 113 13.58 -11.07 -25.05
C ARG A 113 13.09 -9.64 -24.84
N SER A 114 12.94 -9.20 -23.60
CA SER A 114 12.39 -7.88 -23.25
C SER A 114 13.46 -6.89 -22.82
N ASN A 115 14.72 -7.30 -22.72
CA ASN A 115 15.81 -6.49 -22.15
C ASN A 115 15.43 -5.85 -20.79
N ALA A 116 14.52 -6.53 -20.05
CA ALA A 116 14.06 -6.09 -18.75
C ALA A 116 15.08 -6.45 -17.66
N ARG A 117 15.25 -5.56 -16.69
CA ARG A 117 16.13 -5.78 -15.55
C ARG A 117 15.38 -5.53 -14.26
N GLY A 118 15.20 -6.58 -13.47
CA GLY A 118 14.44 -6.57 -12.21
C GLY A 118 15.32 -6.36 -10.98
N PHE A 119 14.69 -6.01 -9.86
CA PHE A 119 15.37 -5.88 -8.55
C PHE A 119 16.09 -7.16 -8.14
N GLY A 120 15.54 -8.33 -8.49
CA GLY A 120 16.20 -9.60 -8.27
C GLY A 120 17.54 -9.77 -9.00
N ASP A 121 17.76 -9.00 -10.08
CA ASP A 121 18.99 -9.03 -10.91
C ASP A 121 19.99 -7.94 -10.55
N MET A 122 19.59 -6.96 -9.72
CA MET A 122 20.39 -5.79 -9.36
C MET A 122 21.11 -6.00 -8.04
N SER A 123 22.27 -5.35 -7.85
CA SER A 123 22.87 -5.23 -6.53
C SER A 123 22.07 -4.25 -5.64
N ILE A 124 22.37 -4.22 -4.34
CA ILE A 124 21.73 -3.28 -3.41
C ILE A 124 22.12 -1.84 -3.77
N GLU A 125 23.39 -1.63 -4.12
CA GLU A 125 23.93 -0.33 -4.54
C GLU A 125 23.23 0.19 -5.79
N GLU A 126 23.02 -0.67 -6.79
CA GLU A 126 22.29 -0.32 -8.02
C GLU A 126 20.84 0.09 -7.72
N ILE A 127 20.16 -0.62 -6.81
CA ILE A 127 18.80 -0.27 -6.40
C ILE A 127 18.82 1.06 -5.64
N ALA A 128 19.79 1.29 -4.76
CA ALA A 128 19.94 2.53 -4.02
C ALA A 128 20.07 3.73 -4.97
N ASP A 129 20.98 3.65 -5.93
CA ASP A 129 21.21 4.71 -6.93
C ASP A 129 19.98 4.95 -7.83
N LEU A 130 19.34 3.89 -8.31
CA LEU A 130 18.20 3.98 -9.21
C LEU A 130 16.92 4.49 -8.49
N ALA A 131 16.71 4.11 -7.25
CA ALA A 131 15.52 4.48 -6.48
C ALA A 131 15.73 5.74 -5.61
N GLY A 132 16.97 6.25 -5.49
CA GLY A 132 17.29 7.37 -4.60
C GLY A 132 17.20 7.00 -3.12
N LEU A 133 17.55 5.75 -2.77
CA LEU A 133 17.45 5.22 -1.42
C LEU A 133 18.85 5.11 -0.76
N SER A 134 18.89 5.11 0.57
CA SER A 134 20.09 4.64 1.29
C SER A 134 20.29 3.13 1.07
N ILE A 135 21.49 2.64 1.28
CA ILE A 135 21.82 1.20 1.13
C ILE A 135 20.89 0.33 1.99
N ASP A 136 20.68 0.71 3.26
CA ASP A 136 19.80 -0.03 4.18
C ASP A 136 18.36 -0.07 3.66
N LYS A 137 17.82 1.06 3.17
CA LYS A 137 16.48 1.12 2.58
C LYS A 137 16.38 0.31 1.29
N ALA A 138 17.43 0.30 0.45
CA ALA A 138 17.48 -0.49 -0.78
C ALA A 138 17.49 -2.00 -0.49
N GLU A 139 18.18 -2.45 0.57
CA GLU A 139 18.14 -3.84 1.04
C GLU A 139 16.72 -4.26 1.44
N LEU A 140 16.02 -3.41 2.21
CA LEU A 140 14.63 -3.65 2.59
C LEU A 140 13.71 -3.69 1.35
N ALA A 141 13.86 -2.74 0.43
CA ALA A 141 13.08 -2.64 -0.80
C ALA A 141 13.32 -3.83 -1.75
N LYS A 142 14.49 -4.45 -1.74
CA LYS A 142 14.82 -5.67 -2.50
C LYS A 142 14.15 -6.93 -1.93
N SER A 143 13.74 -6.93 -0.65
CA SER A 143 13.18 -8.10 0.04
C SER A 143 11.72 -8.38 -0.36
N ARG A 144 11.47 -8.58 -1.67
CA ARG A 144 10.14 -8.80 -2.23
C ARG A 144 9.58 -10.18 -1.91
N GLU A 145 8.26 -10.24 -1.71
CA GLU A 145 7.51 -11.46 -1.47
C GLU A 145 6.42 -11.71 -2.53
N PHE A 146 5.91 -10.65 -3.21
CA PHE A 146 4.74 -10.71 -4.09
C PHE A 146 4.85 -9.87 -5.38
N THR A 147 5.96 -9.19 -5.62
CA THR A 147 6.13 -8.34 -6.81
C THR A 147 7.58 -8.32 -7.26
N GLU A 148 7.81 -8.13 -8.56
CA GLU A 148 9.12 -7.82 -9.12
C GLU A 148 9.11 -6.42 -9.72
N PRO A 149 9.71 -5.41 -9.06
CA PRO A 149 9.98 -4.13 -9.69
C PRO A 149 11.08 -4.27 -10.75
N PHE A 150 10.90 -3.65 -11.91
CA PHE A 150 11.88 -3.74 -12.99
C PHE A 150 11.93 -2.49 -13.85
N LEU A 151 13.04 -2.33 -14.56
CA LEU A 151 13.20 -1.37 -15.63
C LEU A 151 12.97 -2.06 -16.98
N LEU A 152 12.35 -1.33 -17.89
CA LEU A 152 12.15 -1.76 -19.26
C LEU A 152 12.84 -0.76 -20.20
N ASP A 153 13.51 -1.24 -21.22
CA ASP A 153 14.09 -0.40 -22.27
C ASP A 153 12.97 0.41 -22.96
N SER A 154 13.23 1.69 -23.23
CA SER A 154 12.27 2.61 -23.85
C SER A 154 11.76 2.16 -25.24
N HIS A 155 12.47 1.26 -25.89
CA HIS A 155 12.11 0.70 -27.21
C HIS A 155 11.21 -0.54 -27.12
N GLN A 156 10.92 -1.04 -25.90
CA GLN A 156 10.11 -2.22 -25.72
C GLN A 156 8.62 -1.87 -25.61
N ASP A 157 7.79 -2.68 -26.23
CA ASP A 157 6.33 -2.59 -26.11
C ASP A 157 5.86 -3.16 -24.76
N SER A 158 5.64 -2.27 -23.79
CA SER A 158 5.14 -2.65 -22.49
C SER A 158 3.74 -3.29 -22.56
N GLY A 159 2.92 -2.95 -23.56
CA GLY A 159 1.59 -3.52 -23.77
C GLY A 159 1.65 -4.99 -24.22
N ALA A 160 2.56 -5.31 -25.15
CA ALA A 160 2.78 -6.69 -25.57
C ALA A 160 3.27 -7.56 -24.39
N LEU A 161 4.16 -7.01 -23.56
CA LEU A 161 4.68 -7.69 -22.38
C LEU A 161 3.58 -7.92 -21.32
N ASP A 162 2.72 -6.93 -21.10
CA ASP A 162 1.57 -7.05 -20.18
C ASP A 162 0.55 -8.10 -20.69
N ASN A 163 0.29 -8.15 -21.99
CA ASN A 163 -0.58 -9.18 -22.57
C ASN A 163 0.00 -10.60 -22.37
N LEU A 164 1.33 -10.74 -22.53
CA LEU A 164 2.00 -12.00 -22.23
C LEU A 164 1.91 -12.35 -20.73
N ALA A 165 2.13 -11.39 -19.83
CA ALA A 165 1.98 -11.58 -18.39
C ALA A 165 0.55 -12.03 -18.03
N LYS A 166 -0.48 -11.42 -18.63
CA LYS A 166 -1.88 -11.77 -18.42
C LYS A 166 -2.20 -13.21 -18.79
N SER A 167 -1.62 -13.72 -19.88
CA SER A 167 -1.80 -15.13 -20.27
C SER A 167 -1.20 -16.11 -19.27
N HIS A 168 -0.33 -15.65 -18.36
CA HIS A 168 0.26 -16.42 -17.26
C HIS A 168 -0.32 -16.07 -15.88
N GLY A 169 -1.46 -15.38 -15.82
CA GLY A 169 -2.11 -14.98 -14.57
C GLY A 169 -1.42 -13.84 -13.82
N MET A 170 -0.62 -13.05 -14.53
CA MET A 170 0.12 -11.90 -14.00
C MET A 170 -0.30 -10.62 -14.73
N LYS A 171 0.12 -9.47 -14.21
CA LYS A 171 -0.03 -8.15 -14.86
C LYS A 171 1.19 -7.30 -14.62
N ILE A 172 1.38 -6.30 -15.49
CA ILE A 172 2.39 -5.29 -15.34
C ILE A 172 1.71 -3.96 -15.07
N THR A 173 2.10 -3.30 -13.98
CA THR A 173 1.66 -1.94 -13.65
C THR A 173 2.87 -1.00 -13.67
N ARG A 174 2.63 0.30 -13.82
CA ARG A 174 3.67 1.31 -13.75
C ARG A 174 3.53 2.11 -12.47
N GLY A 175 4.62 2.23 -11.72
CA GLY A 175 4.72 3.06 -10.53
C GLY A 175 5.95 3.95 -10.61
N GLY A 176 5.78 5.23 -10.95
CA GLY A 176 6.90 6.14 -11.11
C GLY A 176 7.92 5.66 -12.17
N ARG A 177 9.15 5.41 -11.73
CA ARG A 177 10.25 4.97 -12.60
C ARG A 177 10.17 3.49 -12.97
N PHE A 178 9.63 2.65 -12.10
CA PHE A 178 9.64 1.20 -12.25
C PHE A 178 8.31 0.66 -12.77
N TYR A 179 8.39 -0.41 -13.55
CA TYR A 179 7.28 -1.32 -13.78
C TYR A 179 7.25 -2.36 -12.66
N HIS A 180 6.06 -2.91 -12.37
CA HIS A 180 5.88 -3.93 -11.36
C HIS A 180 5.16 -5.13 -11.98
N LEU A 181 5.81 -6.28 -12.00
CA LEU A 181 5.20 -7.56 -12.34
C LEU A 181 4.59 -8.16 -11.07
N MET A 182 3.30 -8.51 -11.14
CA MET A 182 2.54 -9.03 -9.99
C MET A 182 1.42 -9.95 -10.44
N GLY A 183 0.77 -10.63 -9.49
CA GLY A 183 -0.40 -11.45 -9.77
C GLY A 183 -1.55 -10.66 -10.38
N LEU A 184 -2.28 -11.25 -11.35
CA LEU A 184 -3.35 -10.57 -12.11
C LEU A 184 -4.46 -10.02 -11.20
N ARG A 185 -4.81 -10.74 -10.13
CA ARG A 185 -5.88 -10.37 -9.18
C ARG A 185 -5.36 -9.56 -7.98
N GLN A 186 -4.08 -9.30 -7.92
CA GLN A 186 -3.45 -8.55 -6.83
C GLN A 186 -3.70 -7.07 -7.03
N ASP A 187 -4.39 -6.42 -6.08
CA ASP A 187 -4.55 -4.96 -5.99
C ASP A 187 -4.87 -4.54 -4.56
N LYS A 188 -4.67 -3.26 -4.25
CA LYS A 188 -4.91 -2.70 -2.92
C LYS A 188 -6.38 -2.84 -2.49
N GLY A 189 -7.33 -2.75 -3.43
CA GLY A 189 -8.76 -2.83 -3.14
C GLY A 189 -9.20 -4.22 -2.68
N ALA A 190 -8.74 -5.28 -3.35
CA ALA A 190 -9.03 -6.65 -2.93
C ALA A 190 -8.54 -6.93 -1.50
N ALA A 191 -7.34 -6.42 -1.16
CA ALA A 191 -6.79 -6.56 0.18
C ALA A 191 -7.55 -5.73 1.23
N VAL A 192 -7.94 -4.49 0.89
CA VAL A 192 -8.76 -3.62 1.75
C VAL A 192 -10.10 -4.28 2.04
N ARG A 193 -10.80 -4.79 1.02
CA ARG A 193 -12.08 -5.51 1.19
C ARG A 193 -11.93 -6.70 2.13
N LEU A 194 -10.89 -7.51 1.95
CA LEU A 194 -10.60 -8.64 2.86
C LEU A 194 -10.44 -8.18 4.31
N VAL A 195 -9.65 -7.12 4.55
CA VAL A 195 -9.45 -6.58 5.91
C VAL A 195 -10.76 -6.05 6.49
N GLN A 196 -11.54 -5.29 5.72
CA GLN A 196 -12.86 -4.81 6.15
C GLN A 196 -13.78 -5.97 6.55
N ASP A 197 -13.85 -7.04 5.75
CA ASP A 197 -14.67 -8.22 6.03
C ASP A 197 -14.22 -8.93 7.32
N ILE A 198 -12.92 -9.00 7.58
CA ILE A 198 -12.38 -9.54 8.84
C ILE A 198 -12.81 -8.65 10.01
N PHE A 199 -12.60 -7.33 9.90
CA PHE A 199 -12.98 -6.41 10.97
C PHE A 199 -14.48 -6.39 11.24
N ARG A 200 -15.34 -6.40 10.20
CA ARG A 200 -16.81 -6.48 10.36
C ARG A 200 -17.24 -7.75 11.08
N ARG A 201 -16.68 -8.90 10.69
CA ARG A 201 -17.00 -10.18 11.37
C ARG A 201 -16.58 -10.21 12.83
N GLN A 202 -15.43 -9.61 13.17
CA GLN A 202 -14.86 -9.66 14.52
C GLN A 202 -15.38 -8.53 15.44
N MET A 203 -15.74 -7.39 14.87
CA MET A 203 -16.11 -6.19 15.61
C MET A 203 -17.54 -5.71 15.38
N GLY A 204 -18.26 -6.26 14.39
CA GLY A 204 -19.63 -5.90 14.01
C GLY A 204 -19.71 -4.97 12.80
N GLU A 205 -20.88 -4.96 12.16
CA GLU A 205 -21.13 -4.37 10.84
C GLU A 205 -21.11 -2.82 10.82
N ASN A 206 -21.35 -2.16 11.97
CA ASN A 206 -21.44 -0.69 12.02
C ASN A 206 -20.04 -0.05 12.05
N MET A 207 -19.42 0.00 10.88
CA MET A 207 -18.05 0.50 10.69
C MET A 207 -17.97 1.41 9.45
N ILE A 208 -17.35 2.58 9.59
CA ILE A 208 -16.99 3.47 8.48
C ILE A 208 -15.51 3.27 8.15
N SER A 209 -15.24 3.11 6.87
CA SER A 209 -13.89 3.01 6.33
C SER A 209 -13.47 4.30 5.62
N ILE A 210 -12.23 4.74 5.88
CA ILE A 210 -11.58 5.87 5.22
C ILE A 210 -10.40 5.31 4.44
N GLY A 211 -10.25 5.68 3.18
CA GLY A 211 -9.08 5.31 2.36
C GLY A 211 -8.35 6.56 1.90
N ILE A 212 -7.03 6.61 2.05
CA ILE A 212 -6.21 7.78 1.74
C ILE A 212 -5.06 7.35 0.82
N GLY A 213 -4.95 8.00 -0.35
CA GLY A 213 -3.90 7.75 -1.33
C GLY A 213 -3.64 8.95 -2.22
N ASP A 214 -2.62 8.89 -3.08
CA ASP A 214 -2.20 10.00 -3.95
C ASP A 214 -2.06 9.61 -5.43
N ARG A 215 -1.94 8.30 -5.75
CA ARG A 215 -1.63 7.80 -7.10
C ARG A 215 -2.68 6.82 -7.64
N ASP A 216 -2.56 6.50 -8.94
CA ASP A 216 -3.48 5.61 -9.66
C ASP A 216 -3.55 4.19 -9.05
N ASN A 217 -2.44 3.70 -8.47
CA ASN A 217 -2.42 2.40 -7.78
C ASN A 217 -3.25 2.37 -6.49
N ASP A 218 -3.68 3.55 -5.97
CA ASP A 218 -4.57 3.66 -4.83
C ASP A 218 -6.06 3.62 -5.24
N GLN A 219 -6.37 3.88 -6.51
CA GLN A 219 -7.75 3.91 -6.97
C GLN A 219 -8.55 2.65 -6.60
N PRO A 220 -8.00 1.42 -6.69
CA PRO A 220 -8.71 0.24 -6.20
C PRO A 220 -9.06 0.30 -4.71
N MET A 221 -8.13 0.75 -3.84
CA MET A 221 -8.39 0.97 -2.42
C MET A 221 -9.48 2.00 -2.19
N LEU A 222 -9.38 3.16 -2.87
CA LEU A 222 -10.32 4.27 -2.72
C LEU A 222 -11.74 3.90 -3.15
N ARG A 223 -11.91 2.93 -4.06
CA ARG A 223 -13.24 2.41 -4.47
C ARG A 223 -13.91 1.52 -3.44
N GLU A 224 -13.15 0.94 -2.53
CA GLU A 224 -13.65 -0.04 -1.54
C GLU A 224 -14.01 0.60 -0.20
N VAL A 225 -13.81 1.90 -0.02
CA VAL A 225 -14.03 2.60 1.25
C VAL A 225 -15.23 3.54 1.20
N ASP A 226 -15.78 3.85 2.38
CA ASP A 226 -16.94 4.75 2.49
C ASP A 226 -16.55 6.21 2.26
N ILE A 227 -15.36 6.61 2.69
CA ILE A 227 -14.81 7.96 2.52
C ILE A 227 -13.46 7.88 1.80
N PRO A 228 -13.45 7.98 0.46
CA PRO A 228 -12.21 8.06 -0.30
C PRO A 228 -11.58 9.46 -0.19
N VAL A 229 -10.27 9.51 0.04
CA VAL A 229 -9.48 10.74 0.16
C VAL A 229 -8.30 10.70 -0.81
N LEU A 230 -8.14 11.77 -1.57
CA LEU A 230 -7.03 11.94 -2.51
C LEU A 230 -6.13 13.09 -2.08
N ILE A 231 -4.85 12.78 -1.88
CA ILE A 231 -3.79 13.73 -1.57
C ILE A 231 -3.23 14.30 -2.89
N PRO A 232 -2.98 15.63 -2.99
CA PRO A 232 -2.36 16.21 -4.17
C PRO A 232 -0.88 15.86 -4.29
N HIS A 233 -0.35 15.93 -5.50
CA HIS A 233 1.08 15.77 -5.76
C HIS A 233 1.87 16.96 -5.25
N PRO A 234 3.17 16.80 -4.91
CA PRO A 234 4.02 17.90 -4.44
C PRO A 234 4.11 19.08 -5.44
N GLU A 235 4.13 18.75 -6.73
CA GLU A 235 4.15 19.73 -7.82
C GLU A 235 2.78 20.37 -8.12
N GLY A 236 1.76 19.98 -7.37
CA GLY A 236 0.37 20.40 -7.54
C GLY A 236 -0.46 19.47 -8.41
N GLY A 237 -1.78 19.60 -8.30
CA GLY A 237 -2.73 18.74 -8.99
C GLY A 237 -2.96 17.40 -8.29
N TYR A 238 -3.81 16.57 -8.89
CA TYR A 238 -4.22 15.25 -8.36
C TYR A 238 -4.16 14.22 -9.48
N SER A 239 -4.00 12.96 -9.12
CA SER A 239 -4.24 11.83 -10.04
C SER A 239 -5.67 11.89 -10.61
N ASP A 240 -5.84 11.43 -11.84
CA ASP A 240 -7.13 11.48 -12.57
C ASP A 240 -8.10 10.40 -12.04
N ILE A 241 -8.47 10.53 -10.77
CA ILE A 241 -9.36 9.62 -10.05
C ILE A 241 -10.73 10.27 -9.85
N HIS A 242 -11.76 9.67 -10.43
CA HIS A 242 -13.13 10.11 -10.30
C HIS A 242 -13.97 9.09 -9.52
N LEU A 243 -14.34 9.47 -8.28
CA LEU A 243 -15.18 8.64 -7.39
C LEU A 243 -16.26 9.50 -6.74
N THR A 244 -17.43 8.92 -6.55
CA THR A 244 -18.50 9.56 -5.78
C THR A 244 -18.04 9.78 -4.34
N GLY A 245 -18.23 10.98 -3.82
CA GLY A 245 -17.84 11.31 -2.45
C GLY A 245 -16.33 11.50 -2.23
N LEU A 246 -15.52 11.58 -3.31
CA LEU A 246 -14.09 11.80 -3.19
C LEU A 246 -13.78 13.12 -2.49
N VAL A 247 -13.10 13.03 -1.36
CA VAL A 247 -12.58 14.17 -0.61
C VAL A 247 -11.17 14.48 -1.11
N LYS A 248 -10.89 15.73 -1.44
CA LYS A 248 -9.57 16.20 -1.83
C LYS A 248 -8.90 16.92 -0.66
N ALA A 249 -7.68 16.50 -0.31
CA ALA A 249 -6.84 17.23 0.64
C ALA A 249 -6.28 18.50 -0.02
N GLU A 250 -5.99 19.53 0.75
CA GLU A 250 -5.55 20.84 0.22
C GLU A 250 -4.02 20.94 0.10
N ALA A 251 -3.28 20.16 0.90
CA ALA A 251 -1.83 20.12 0.91
C ALA A 251 -1.31 18.71 0.57
N PRO A 252 -0.11 18.58 -0.02
CA PRO A 252 0.50 17.28 -0.31
C PRO A 252 1.07 16.61 0.96
N GLY A 253 1.31 15.31 0.86
CA GLY A 253 2.05 14.52 1.85
C GLY A 253 1.45 14.52 3.25
N ALA A 254 2.31 14.39 4.24
CA ALA A 254 1.96 14.25 5.64
C ALA A 254 1.08 15.39 6.18
N ARG A 255 1.29 16.62 5.72
CA ARG A 255 0.46 17.78 6.11
C ARG A 255 -0.99 17.61 5.62
N GLY A 256 -1.18 17.36 4.32
CA GLY A 256 -2.53 17.20 3.76
C GLY A 256 -3.25 15.99 4.35
N TRP A 257 -2.50 14.92 4.62
CA TRP A 257 -2.99 13.76 5.34
C TRP A 257 -3.49 14.12 6.74
N ASN A 258 -2.68 14.87 7.51
CA ASN A 258 -3.06 15.33 8.85
C ASN A 258 -4.37 16.13 8.83
N ASP A 259 -4.40 17.18 7.99
CA ASP A 259 -5.49 18.15 7.98
C ASP A 259 -6.83 17.50 7.57
N VAL A 260 -6.79 16.58 6.59
CA VAL A 260 -8.01 15.89 6.14
C VAL A 260 -8.49 14.86 7.15
N VAL A 261 -7.59 14.12 7.81
CA VAL A 261 -7.95 13.14 8.84
C VAL A 261 -8.58 13.83 10.05
N GLU A 262 -7.97 14.90 10.57
CA GLU A 262 -8.54 15.67 11.67
C GLU A 262 -9.92 16.21 11.34
N ARG A 263 -10.11 16.77 10.15
CA ARG A 263 -11.40 17.29 9.68
C ARG A 263 -12.48 16.21 9.63
N ILE A 264 -12.16 15.03 9.06
CA ILE A 264 -13.11 13.93 8.94
C ILE A 264 -13.48 13.37 10.34
N LEU A 265 -12.47 13.09 11.17
CA LEU A 265 -12.71 12.51 12.51
C LEU A 265 -13.51 13.46 13.42
N ASN A 266 -13.26 14.76 13.35
CA ASN A 266 -14.05 15.75 14.11
C ASN A 266 -15.49 15.84 13.59
N GLY A 267 -15.70 15.81 12.25
CA GLY A 267 -17.04 15.77 11.64
C GLY A 267 -17.85 14.53 12.05
N LEU A 268 -17.21 13.35 12.12
CA LEU A 268 -17.88 12.12 12.56
C LEU A 268 -18.27 12.12 14.04
N LYS A 269 -17.52 12.83 14.89
CA LYS A 269 -17.88 13.01 16.31
C LYS A 269 -19.12 13.88 16.48
N THR A 270 -19.24 14.98 15.73
CA THR A 270 -20.37 15.92 15.81
C THR A 270 -21.68 15.35 15.30
N ASN A 271 -21.64 14.41 14.34
CA ASN A 271 -22.84 13.76 13.80
C ASN A 271 -23.37 12.59 14.66
N ASN A 272 -22.68 12.23 15.74
CA ASN A 272 -23.07 11.17 16.68
C ASN A 272 -23.60 11.71 18.02
N VAL A 273 -23.84 13.00 18.13
CA VAL A 273 -24.52 13.70 19.23
C VAL A 273 -25.90 14.11 18.74
#